data_be8c1b64e1d89bc0515706e0508ab7ff
#
_entry.id   be8c1b64e1d89bc0515706e0508ab7ff
#
_cell.length_a   1.000
_cell.length_b   1.000
_cell.length_c   1.000
_cell.angle_alpha   90.00
_cell.angle_beta   90.00
_cell.angle_gamma   90.00
#
_symmetry.space_group_name_H-M   'P 1'
#
loop_
_entity.id
_entity.type
_entity.pdbx_description
1 polymer ?
#
loop_
_entity_poly.entity_id
_entity_poly.type
_entity_poly.pdbx_seq_one_letter_code
_entity_poly.pdbx_strand_id
1 'polypeptide(L)'
;AIRQDERGIVHSAAKPKCIACSNCVLACPFGVPKMQTRYELMMKCDLCYDRTSVGGKPMCASVCPSEALWYGTPDEFAAGRQGVLGSGFVXXXXLRPAGVCGETSPGKAAK
;
A
#
# COMPACT_ATOMS: atom_id res chain seq x y z
N ALA A 1 -5.79 -17.56 -7.97
CA ALA A 1 -6.30 -16.40 -8.71
C ALA A 1 -5.67 -15.10 -8.21
N ILE A 2 -5.59 -14.93 -6.89
CA ILE A 2 -4.92 -13.78 -6.26
C ILE A 2 -3.42 -14.07 -6.22
N ARG A 3 -2.61 -13.06 -6.52
CA ARG A 3 -1.15 -13.20 -6.46
C ARG A 3 -0.54 -11.94 -5.87
N GLN A 4 0.65 -12.09 -5.32
CA GLN A 4 1.47 -11.00 -4.81
C GLN A 4 2.73 -10.92 -5.68
N ASP A 5 3.16 -9.71 -5.99
CA ASP A 5 4.40 -9.52 -6.74
C ASP A 5 5.61 -9.41 -5.81
N GLU A 6 6.79 -9.25 -6.39
CA GLU A 6 8.06 -9.15 -5.64
C GLU A 6 8.13 -7.92 -4.73
N ARG A 7 7.34 -6.90 -5.04
CA ARG A 7 7.27 -5.67 -4.24
C ARG A 7 6.20 -5.73 -3.15
N GLY A 8 5.54 -6.88 -2.99
CA GLY A 8 4.53 -7.07 -1.98
C GLY A 8 3.13 -6.62 -2.37
N ILE A 9 2.95 -6.13 -3.60
CA ILE A 9 1.64 -5.65 -4.05
C ILE A 9 0.76 -6.86 -4.38
N VAL A 10 -0.40 -6.93 -3.75
CA VAL A 10 -1.38 -7.99 -3.99
C VAL A 10 -2.33 -7.51 -5.09
N HIS A 11 -2.40 -8.26 -6.17
CA HIS A 11 -3.18 -7.92 -7.36
C HIS A 11 -4.63 -8.40 -7.26
N SER A 12 -5.50 -7.80 -8.07
CA SER A 12 -6.84 -8.32 -8.31
C SER A 12 -6.77 -9.72 -8.90
N ALA A 13 -7.85 -10.48 -8.79
CA ALA A 13 -7.84 -11.86 -9.26
C ALA A 13 -7.64 -11.93 -10.77
N ALA A 14 -6.81 -12.87 -11.22
CA ALA A 14 -6.61 -13.12 -12.64
C ALA A 14 -7.87 -13.79 -13.21
N LYS A 15 -8.43 -13.22 -14.27
CA LYS A 15 -9.70 -13.68 -14.85
C LYS A 15 -9.73 -15.18 -15.20
N PRO A 16 -8.71 -15.74 -15.85
CA PRO A 16 -8.76 -17.17 -16.18
C PRO A 16 -8.71 -18.10 -14.95
N LYS A 17 -8.36 -17.58 -13.78
CA LYS A 17 -8.25 -18.38 -12.55
C LYS A 17 -9.34 -18.05 -11.53
N CYS A 18 -10.09 -16.98 -11.74
CA CYS A 18 -11.14 -16.55 -10.82
C CYS A 18 -12.47 -17.21 -11.24
N ILE A 19 -13.06 -17.95 -10.34
CA ILE A 19 -14.34 -18.64 -10.56
C ILE A 19 -15.50 -17.91 -9.89
N ALA A 20 -15.28 -16.67 -9.46
CA ALA A 20 -16.29 -15.83 -8.81
C ALA A 20 -16.94 -16.44 -7.57
N CYS A 21 -16.24 -17.29 -6.84
CA CYS A 21 -16.79 -18.01 -5.66
C CYS A 21 -16.99 -17.13 -4.43
N SER A 22 -16.53 -15.87 -4.43
CA SER A 22 -16.65 -14.88 -3.36
C SER A 22 -15.95 -15.24 -2.04
N ASN A 23 -15.24 -16.35 -1.94
CA ASN A 23 -14.55 -16.74 -0.70
C ASN A 23 -13.57 -15.68 -0.22
N CYS A 24 -12.87 -14.99 -1.14
CA CYS A 24 -11.95 -13.92 -0.77
C CYS A 24 -12.65 -12.72 -0.15
N VAL A 25 -13.90 -12.44 -0.58
CA VAL A 25 -14.72 -11.35 -0.02
C VAL A 25 -15.14 -11.71 1.40
N LEU A 26 -15.61 -12.96 1.59
CA LEU A 26 -16.07 -13.44 2.89
C LEU A 26 -14.91 -13.57 3.89
N ALA A 27 -13.73 -13.95 3.40
CA ALA A 27 -12.57 -14.17 4.28
C ALA A 27 -11.93 -12.88 4.76
N CYS A 28 -12.15 -11.74 4.08
CA CYS A 28 -11.46 -10.50 4.41
C CYS A 28 -12.25 -9.71 5.47
N PRO A 29 -11.74 -9.59 6.70
CA PRO A 29 -12.46 -8.84 7.75
C PRO A 29 -12.52 -7.33 7.48
N PHE A 30 -11.68 -6.84 6.56
CA PHE A 30 -11.63 -5.41 6.23
C PHE A 30 -12.49 -5.06 5.02
N GLY A 31 -13.15 -6.04 4.39
CA GLY A 31 -14.01 -5.80 3.25
C GLY A 31 -13.30 -5.24 2.01
N VAL A 32 -12.00 -5.53 1.88
CA VAL A 32 -11.20 -4.97 0.79
C VAL A 32 -11.56 -5.57 -0.58
N PRO A 33 -11.62 -6.89 -0.76
CA PRO A 33 -12.01 -7.45 -2.05
C PRO A 33 -13.49 -7.21 -2.33
N LYS A 34 -13.81 -6.87 -3.57
CA LYS A 34 -15.20 -6.69 -4.03
C LYS A 34 -15.44 -7.55 -5.26
N MET A 35 -16.63 -8.13 -5.36
CA MET A 35 -17.03 -8.84 -6.58
C MET A 35 -17.60 -7.85 -7.59
N GLN A 36 -16.99 -7.82 -8.75
CA GLN A 36 -17.51 -7.04 -9.87
C GLN A 36 -18.38 -7.99 -10.72
N THR A 37 -19.68 -7.88 -10.53
CA THR A 37 -20.64 -8.81 -11.13
C THR A 37 -20.61 -8.77 -12.66
N ARG A 38 -20.35 -7.59 -13.24
CA ARG A 38 -20.30 -7.45 -14.70
C ARG A 38 -19.20 -8.32 -15.33
N TYR A 39 -18.09 -8.50 -14.62
CA TYR A 39 -16.93 -9.28 -15.13
C TYR A 39 -16.77 -10.61 -14.44
N GLU A 40 -17.62 -10.89 -13.47
CA GLU A 40 -17.54 -12.11 -12.63
C GLU A 40 -16.14 -12.29 -12.05
N LEU A 41 -15.60 -11.22 -11.49
CA LEU A 41 -14.20 -11.15 -11.11
C LEU A 41 -14.05 -10.43 -9.77
N MET A 42 -13.18 -10.93 -8.92
CA MET A 42 -12.82 -10.22 -7.69
C MET A 42 -11.83 -9.11 -8.02
N MET A 43 -12.14 -7.92 -7.57
CA MET A 43 -11.29 -6.75 -7.75
C MET A 43 -10.97 -6.11 -6.41
N LYS A 44 -9.81 -5.52 -6.30
CA LYS A 44 -9.36 -4.73 -5.15
C LYS A 44 -8.34 -3.70 -5.62
N CYS A 45 -8.02 -2.76 -4.76
CA CYS A 45 -6.97 -1.78 -5.06
C CYS A 45 -5.62 -2.49 -5.20
N ASP A 46 -4.96 -2.29 -6.31
CA ASP A 46 -3.62 -2.80 -6.60
C ASP A 46 -2.60 -1.65 -6.75
N LEU A 47 -2.92 -0.51 -6.16
CA LEU A 47 -2.12 0.72 -6.23
C LEU A 47 -1.94 1.23 -7.67
N CYS A 48 -2.90 0.93 -8.56
CA CYS A 48 -2.80 1.25 -10.00
C CYS A 48 -1.49 0.73 -10.58
N TYR A 49 -1.25 -0.57 -10.44
CA TYR A 49 0.02 -1.21 -10.78
C TYR A 49 0.50 -0.85 -12.18
N ASP A 50 -0.43 -0.76 -13.14
CA ASP A 50 -0.09 -0.39 -14.52
C ASP A 50 0.61 0.96 -14.61
N ARG A 51 0.25 1.91 -13.73
CA ARG A 51 0.83 3.24 -13.71
C ARG A 51 2.08 3.30 -12.82
N THR A 52 2.00 2.67 -11.65
CA THR A 52 3.10 2.76 -10.66
C THR A 52 4.31 1.93 -11.08
N SER A 53 4.12 0.90 -11.90
CA SER A 53 5.23 0.10 -12.41
C SER A 53 6.13 0.89 -13.38
N VAL A 54 5.58 1.91 -14.02
CA VAL A 54 6.35 2.78 -14.93
C VAL A 54 6.71 4.14 -14.29
N GLY A 55 6.62 4.21 -12.97
CA GLY A 55 7.03 5.41 -12.22
C GLY A 55 5.96 6.48 -12.06
N GLY A 56 4.72 6.20 -12.46
CA GLY A 56 3.62 7.15 -12.30
C GLY A 56 2.96 7.07 -10.94
N LYS A 57 2.12 8.04 -10.61
CA LYS A 57 1.33 8.02 -9.39
C LYS A 57 0.00 7.29 -9.61
N PRO A 58 -0.56 6.67 -8.56
CA PRO A 58 -1.91 6.11 -8.65
C PRO A 58 -2.93 7.19 -9.02
N MET A 59 -4.00 6.78 -9.71
CA MET A 59 -5.00 7.74 -10.20
C MET A 59 -5.62 8.55 -9.06
N CYS A 60 -5.96 7.88 -7.94
CA CYS A 60 -6.58 8.57 -6.80
C CYS A 60 -5.70 9.69 -6.24
N ALA A 61 -4.37 9.47 -6.19
CA ALA A 61 -3.44 10.49 -5.72
C ALA A 61 -3.23 11.59 -6.77
N SER A 62 -3.37 11.24 -8.07
CA SER A 62 -3.18 12.21 -9.15
C SER A 62 -4.35 13.19 -9.25
N VAL A 63 -5.57 12.74 -8.93
CA VAL A 63 -6.77 13.58 -9.11
C VAL A 63 -7.27 14.20 -7.80
N CYS A 64 -6.57 13.99 -6.70
CA CYS A 64 -6.98 14.51 -5.40
C CYS A 64 -6.70 16.03 -5.33
N PRO A 65 -7.75 16.88 -5.35
CA PRO A 65 -7.51 18.33 -5.40
C PRO A 65 -6.95 18.91 -4.10
N SER A 66 -7.18 18.24 -2.98
CA SER A 66 -6.67 18.67 -1.67
C SER A 66 -5.30 18.08 -1.34
N GLU A 67 -4.77 17.23 -2.23
CA GLU A 67 -3.50 16.51 -2.01
C GLU A 67 -3.50 15.69 -0.71
N ALA A 68 -4.68 15.30 -0.24
CA ALA A 68 -4.81 14.47 0.95
C ALA A 68 -4.30 13.05 0.74
N LEU A 69 -4.29 12.60 -0.52
CA LEU A 69 -3.80 11.27 -0.88
C LEU A 69 -2.39 11.38 -1.43
N TRP A 70 -1.45 10.94 -0.65
CA TRP A 70 -0.04 10.97 -1.02
C TRP A 70 0.44 9.57 -1.42
N TYR A 71 1.38 9.50 -2.34
CA TYR A 71 1.97 8.24 -2.80
C TYR A 71 3.49 8.41 -2.93
N GLY A 72 4.23 7.56 -2.26
CA GLY A 72 5.68 7.57 -2.26
C GLY A 72 6.20 6.80 -1.05
N THR A 73 7.47 6.95 -0.75
CA THR A 73 8.07 6.30 0.41
C THR A 73 7.78 7.10 1.69
N PRO A 74 7.78 6.43 2.85
CA PRO A 74 7.60 7.16 4.12
C PRO A 74 8.62 8.29 4.34
N ASP A 75 9.84 8.10 3.87
CA ASP A 75 10.89 9.10 4.03
C ASP A 75 10.62 10.35 3.19
N GLU A 76 10.16 10.17 1.96
CA GLU A 76 9.74 11.28 1.10
C GLU A 76 8.57 12.04 1.70
N PHE A 77 7.61 11.31 2.27
CA PHE A 77 6.47 11.91 2.93
C PHE A 77 6.91 12.75 4.14
N ALA A 78 7.80 12.19 4.95
CA ALA A 78 8.31 12.90 6.13
C ALA A 78 9.04 14.19 5.75
N ALA A 79 9.90 14.12 4.73
CA ALA A 79 10.65 15.28 4.25
C ALA A 79 9.72 16.37 3.70
N GLY A 80 8.71 15.97 2.92
CA GLY A 80 7.76 16.92 2.35
C GLY A 80 6.87 17.59 3.40
N ARG A 81 6.46 16.82 4.40
CA ARG A 81 5.56 17.32 5.45
C ARG A 81 6.25 18.22 6.48
N GLN A 82 7.53 18.04 6.71
CA GLN A 82 8.27 18.88 7.65
C GLN A 82 8.22 20.36 7.26
N GLY A 83 8.26 20.64 5.98
CA GLY A 83 8.17 22.02 5.50
C GLY A 83 6.80 22.64 5.64
N VAL A 84 5.74 21.81 5.61
CA VAL A 84 4.35 22.32 5.66
C VAL A 84 3.81 22.43 7.08
N LEU A 85 4.09 21.45 7.92
CA LEU A 85 3.47 21.35 9.26
C LEU A 85 4.34 21.91 10.38
N GLY A 86 5.58 22.20 10.10
CA GLY A 86 6.53 22.62 11.12
C GLY A 86 6.95 21.47 12.04
N SER A 87 8.07 21.64 12.72
CA SER A 87 8.67 20.59 13.53
C SER A 87 7.83 20.18 14.75
N GLY A 88 6.99 21.07 15.25
CA GLY A 88 6.20 20.81 16.46
C GLY A 88 4.95 19.96 16.27
N PHE A 89 4.46 19.85 15.06
CA PHE A 89 3.22 19.12 14.82
C PHE A 89 3.46 17.65 14.47
N VAL A 90 4.65 17.34 13.96
CA VAL A 90 4.92 15.98 13.57
C VAL A 90 5.28 15.17 14.79
N UNK A 91 4.32 15.02 15.37
CA UNK A 91 4.56 14.33 16.54
C UNK A 91 5.08 12.99 16.29
N UNK A 92 5.67 12.79 16.96
CA UNK A 92 6.27 11.66 16.84
C UNK A 92 5.60 10.38 16.56
N UNK A 93 4.73 10.61 16.55
CA UNK A 93 4.12 9.39 16.48
C UNK A 93 4.30 8.70 15.20
N UNK A 94 4.37 9.16 14.65
CA UNK A 94 4.32 8.48 13.52
C UNK A 94 5.53 8.50 12.68
N LEU A 95 6.32 9.23 12.95
CA LEU A 95 7.45 9.24 12.04
C LEU A 95 8.65 8.51 12.64
N ARG A 96 8.45 7.27 12.92
CA ARG A 96 9.60 6.40 13.10
C ARG A 96 10.21 6.17 11.71
N PRO A 97 11.50 6.47 11.52
CA PRO A 97 12.12 6.21 10.22
C PRO A 97 11.98 4.74 9.85
N ALA A 98 11.69 4.51 8.57
CA ALA A 98 11.64 3.14 8.05
C ALA A 98 13.03 2.52 8.23
N GLY A 99 13.11 1.56 9.09
CA GLY A 99 14.40 0.95 9.46
C GLY A 99 14.49 0.59 10.93
N VAL A 100 13.52 1.09 11.72
CA VAL A 100 13.52 0.76 13.15
C VAL A 100 12.61 -0.43 13.47
N CYS A 101 11.88 -0.95 12.47
CA CYS A 101 11.24 -2.25 12.63
C CYS A 101 12.22 -3.34 12.23
N GLY A 102 13.03 -3.79 13.16
CA GLY A 102 13.81 -4.98 12.93
C GLY A 102 15.29 -4.91 13.24
N GLU A 103 15.76 -3.82 13.84
CA GLU A 103 17.12 -3.91 14.40
C GLU A 103 17.07 -4.61 15.75
N THR A 104 16.94 -5.92 15.67
CA THR A 104 17.48 -6.73 16.75
C THR A 104 18.99 -6.57 16.67
N SER A 105 19.54 -5.81 17.54
CA SER A 105 21.00 -5.70 17.69
C SER A 105 21.59 -7.10 17.74
N PRO A 106 22.55 -7.45 16.90
CA PRO A 106 23.27 -8.68 17.09
C PRO A 106 23.98 -8.59 18.44
N GLY A 107 23.62 -9.49 19.31
CA GLY A 107 24.25 -9.57 20.61
C GLY A 107 25.79 -9.61 20.46
N LYS A 108 26.46 -8.69 21.10
CA LYS A 108 27.90 -8.74 21.19
C LYS A 108 28.26 -10.08 21.82
N ALA A 109 28.85 -10.95 21.05
CA ALA A 109 29.48 -12.13 21.58
C ALA A 109 30.65 -11.65 22.45
N ALA A 110 30.44 -11.72 23.74
CA ALA A 110 31.56 -11.48 24.67
C ALA A 110 32.55 -12.65 24.56
N LYS A 111 33.79 -12.32 24.47
CA LYS A 111 34.89 -13.29 24.63
C LYS A 111 34.80 -13.91 25.99
#